data_3a4b94a89e3f927db81be46a93c0f981
#
_entry.id   3a4b94a89e3f927db81be46a93c0f981
#
_cell.length_a   1.000
_cell.length_b   1.000
_cell.length_c   1.000
_cell.angle_alpha   90.00
_cell.angle_beta   90.00
_cell.angle_gamma   90.00
#
_symmetry.space_group_name_H-M   'P 1'
#
loop_
_entity.id
_entity.type
_entity.pdbx_description
1 polymer ?
#
loop_
_entity_poly.entity_id
_entity_poly.type
_entity_poly.pdbx_seq_one_letter_code
_entity_poly.pdbx_strand_id
1 'polypeptide(L)'
;KHVTVRGKDLVVTYGKQAWMDPGHATARKWSLAVIQDVVRRYDIDGVHLDDYFYPYPQGKRSFPDDATYKAYRDGGGKLDRGDWRRSNIDGFVKDLYELVHADKPWVWVGISPFGIARPGVPRGIEAGLDQYAGLYADVPKWLRNGWLDYLAPQLYWPIDRKQQDFEVLLDYWHEQNVKGRAIWPGLYTSKIRDGGGQIRATELRDEIRLTRRKDAVMPGHIHFSFKALRGDHALVGRQLLREVYTATAAVPVLPWLPQRK
;
A
#
# COMPACT_ATOMS: atom_id res chain seq x y z
N LYS A 1 29.61 5.66 -1.76
CA LYS A 1 29.39 4.47 -2.63
C LYS A 1 28.01 3.93 -2.33
N HIS A 2 27.25 3.58 -3.37
CA HIS A 2 25.92 3.02 -3.24
C HIS A 2 25.90 1.72 -2.42
N VAL A 3 24.81 1.43 -1.70
CA VAL A 3 24.66 0.26 -0.82
C VAL A 3 24.95 -1.07 -1.54
N THR A 4 24.60 -1.19 -2.83
CA THR A 4 24.90 -2.36 -3.65
C THR A 4 26.39 -2.64 -3.84
N VAL A 5 27.27 -1.66 -3.62
CA VAL A 5 28.74 -1.78 -3.73
C VAL A 5 29.39 -2.09 -2.38
N ARG A 6 28.81 -1.58 -1.27
CA ARG A 6 29.33 -1.76 0.09
C ARG A 6 28.72 -2.92 0.86
N GLY A 7 27.49 -3.29 0.50
CA GLY A 7 26.69 -4.30 1.21
C GLY A 7 26.26 -5.42 0.28
N LYS A 8 27.21 -6.13 -0.33
CA LYS A 8 26.90 -7.25 -1.26
C LYS A 8 25.94 -8.28 -0.64
N ASP A 9 26.04 -8.47 0.68
CA ASP A 9 25.19 -9.42 1.40
C ASP A 9 23.80 -8.87 1.75
N LEU A 10 23.57 -7.56 1.60
CA LEU A 10 22.30 -6.91 1.91
C LEU A 10 21.35 -6.88 0.71
N VAL A 11 21.87 -7.12 -0.49
CA VAL A 11 21.17 -6.98 -1.76
C VAL A 11 21.25 -8.28 -2.52
N VAL A 12 20.10 -8.77 -2.95
CA VAL A 12 19.96 -9.96 -3.78
C VAL A 12 19.42 -9.59 -5.17
N THR A 13 19.75 -10.40 -6.17
CA THR A 13 19.21 -10.23 -7.52
C THR A 13 18.01 -11.14 -7.72
N TYR A 14 16.84 -10.55 -8.06
CA TYR A 14 15.65 -11.27 -8.43
C TYR A 14 15.17 -10.83 -9.82
N GLY A 15 15.20 -11.73 -10.77
CA GLY A 15 15.00 -11.38 -12.19
C GLY A 15 16.08 -10.41 -12.68
N LYS A 16 15.67 -9.25 -13.16
CA LYS A 16 16.58 -8.17 -13.64
C LYS A 16 16.79 -7.07 -12.60
N GLN A 17 16.25 -7.22 -11.39
CA GLN A 17 16.25 -6.18 -10.37
C GLN A 17 17.12 -6.57 -9.18
N ALA A 18 17.72 -5.56 -8.55
CA ALA A 18 18.41 -5.68 -7.28
C ALA A 18 17.43 -5.30 -6.15
N TRP A 19 17.35 -6.14 -5.13
CA TRP A 19 16.45 -5.98 -3.99
C TRP A 19 17.22 -5.96 -2.68
N MET A 20 16.88 -5.05 -1.80
CA MET A 20 17.28 -5.19 -0.40
C MET A 20 16.58 -6.42 0.17
N ASP A 21 17.35 -7.33 0.79
CA ASP A 21 16.77 -8.54 1.39
C ASP A 21 16.00 -8.17 2.68
N PRO A 22 14.64 -8.31 2.72
CA PRO A 22 13.87 -7.99 3.91
C PRO A 22 14.18 -8.91 5.10
N GLY A 23 14.73 -10.10 4.84
CA GLY A 23 15.19 -11.04 5.85
C GLY A 23 16.48 -10.60 6.57
N HIS A 24 17.24 -9.69 5.96
CA HIS A 24 18.50 -9.20 6.52
C HIS A 24 18.25 -7.98 7.43
N ALA A 25 18.47 -8.13 8.74
CA ALA A 25 18.20 -7.08 9.73
C ALA A 25 18.90 -5.74 9.39
N THR A 26 20.14 -5.78 8.89
CA THR A 26 20.88 -4.57 8.47
C THR A 26 20.24 -3.92 7.25
N ALA A 27 19.71 -4.70 6.28
CA ALA A 27 19.02 -4.16 5.12
C ALA A 27 17.76 -3.38 5.54
N ARG A 28 16.96 -3.95 6.46
CA ARG A 28 15.79 -3.26 7.02
C ARG A 28 16.17 -1.97 7.74
N LYS A 29 17.18 -2.02 8.61
CA LYS A 29 17.70 -0.83 9.32
C LYS A 29 18.16 0.26 8.35
N TRP A 30 18.83 -0.09 7.27
CA TRP A 30 19.24 0.85 6.23
C TRP A 30 18.05 1.52 5.53
N SER A 31 17.05 0.73 5.14
CA SER A 31 15.84 1.27 4.51
C SER A 31 15.11 2.24 5.45
N LEU A 32 14.95 1.86 6.71
CA LEU A 32 14.37 2.73 7.73
C LEU A 32 15.19 4.02 7.95
N ALA A 33 16.52 3.91 8.02
CA ALA A 33 17.39 5.06 8.21
C ALA A 33 17.32 6.06 7.03
N VAL A 34 17.15 5.59 5.79
CA VAL A 34 16.96 6.46 4.62
C VAL A 34 15.63 7.22 4.74
N ILE A 35 14.55 6.52 5.10
CA ILE A 35 13.24 7.17 5.29
C ILE A 35 13.30 8.18 6.44
N GLN A 36 13.93 7.79 7.55
CA GLN A 36 14.13 8.66 8.72
C GLN A 36 14.89 9.94 8.37
N ASP A 37 15.94 9.82 7.57
CA ASP A 37 16.73 10.97 7.12
C ASP A 37 15.87 11.96 6.30
N VAL A 38 14.98 11.45 5.43
CA VAL A 38 14.03 12.28 4.70
C VAL A 38 13.02 12.94 5.64
N VAL A 39 12.43 12.17 6.56
CA VAL A 39 11.46 12.70 7.55
C VAL A 39 12.10 13.83 8.37
N ARG A 40 13.33 13.67 8.82
CA ARG A 40 14.02 14.68 9.63
C ARG A 40 14.37 15.95 8.86
N ARG A 41 14.88 15.79 7.65
CA ARG A 41 15.44 16.92 6.89
C ARG A 41 14.43 17.71 6.08
N TYR A 42 13.32 17.09 5.67
CA TYR A 42 12.36 17.73 4.79
C TYR A 42 11.03 17.99 5.50
N ASP A 43 10.37 19.05 5.06
CA ASP A 43 9.04 19.41 5.50
C ASP A 43 7.99 18.65 4.69
N ILE A 44 7.77 17.39 5.07
CA ILE A 44 6.82 16.49 4.43
C ILE A 44 5.61 16.23 5.32
N ASP A 45 4.46 15.96 4.71
CA ASP A 45 3.21 15.66 5.41
C ASP A 45 3.02 14.17 5.64
N GLY A 46 3.68 13.31 4.85
CA GLY A 46 3.53 11.87 4.97
C GLY A 46 4.62 11.06 4.27
N VAL A 47 4.70 9.80 4.67
CA VAL A 47 5.47 8.74 4.01
C VAL A 47 4.47 7.74 3.44
N HIS A 48 4.64 7.36 2.18
CA HIS A 48 3.78 6.40 1.49
C HIS A 48 4.59 5.25 0.92
N LEU A 49 4.17 4.03 1.20
CA LEU A 49 4.72 2.82 0.61
C LEU A 49 3.74 2.24 -0.41
N ASP A 50 4.28 1.75 -1.51
CA ASP A 50 3.57 0.93 -2.48
C ASP A 50 3.51 -0.54 -2.03
N ASP A 51 3.17 -1.48 -2.90
CA ASP A 51 2.94 -2.90 -2.61
C ASP A 51 4.15 -3.83 -2.80
N TYR A 52 5.33 -3.29 -3.03
CA TYR A 52 6.56 -4.06 -3.29
C TYR A 52 7.28 -4.48 -1.99
N PHE A 53 6.63 -5.26 -1.14
CA PHE A 53 7.22 -5.76 0.11
C PHE A 53 8.28 -6.84 -0.15
N TYR A 54 7.89 -7.95 -0.76
CA TYR A 54 8.74 -8.82 -1.57
C TYR A 54 8.40 -8.59 -3.04
N PRO A 55 9.30 -8.94 -4.00
CA PRO A 55 9.00 -8.77 -5.41
C PRO A 55 7.82 -9.64 -5.85
N TYR A 56 7.06 -9.15 -6.82
CA TYR A 56 6.03 -9.95 -7.47
C TYR A 56 6.60 -11.28 -7.97
N PRO A 57 5.91 -12.40 -7.76
CA PRO A 57 6.39 -13.71 -8.17
C PRO A 57 6.69 -13.78 -9.67
N GLN A 58 7.85 -14.34 -10.03
CA GLN A 58 8.26 -14.58 -11.40
C GLN A 58 8.20 -16.08 -11.71
N GLY A 59 7.02 -16.56 -12.07
CA GLY A 59 6.76 -17.99 -12.26
C GLY A 59 7.02 -18.77 -10.96
N LYS A 60 7.83 -19.84 -11.04
CA LYS A 60 8.17 -20.69 -9.88
C LYS A 60 9.46 -20.24 -9.15
N ARG A 61 10.05 -19.10 -9.52
CA ARG A 61 11.31 -18.63 -8.91
C ARG A 61 11.06 -18.16 -7.48
N SER A 62 11.73 -18.79 -6.52
CA SER A 62 11.75 -18.30 -5.14
C SER A 62 12.64 -17.06 -5.00
N PHE A 63 12.31 -16.18 -4.06
CA PHE A 63 13.20 -15.09 -3.69
C PHE A 63 14.48 -15.66 -3.05
N PRO A 64 15.69 -15.20 -3.41
CA PRO A 64 16.96 -15.81 -3.05
C PRO A 64 17.45 -15.37 -1.64
N ASP A 65 16.67 -15.68 -0.62
CA ASP A 65 16.95 -15.39 0.81
C ASP A 65 17.38 -16.64 1.60
N ASP A 66 17.95 -17.65 0.94
CA ASP A 66 18.33 -18.90 1.59
C ASP A 66 19.35 -18.70 2.73
N ALA A 67 20.31 -17.80 2.51
CA ALA A 67 21.35 -17.52 3.50
C ALA A 67 20.76 -16.86 4.76
N THR A 68 19.89 -15.87 4.58
CA THR A 68 19.27 -15.15 5.72
C THR A 68 18.25 -16.02 6.45
N TYR A 69 17.49 -16.85 5.72
CA TYR A 69 16.58 -17.82 6.36
C TYR A 69 17.37 -18.90 7.13
N LYS A 70 18.47 -19.39 6.54
CA LYS A 70 19.35 -20.35 7.26
C LYS A 70 19.89 -19.73 8.54
N ALA A 71 20.41 -18.50 8.49
CA ALA A 71 20.89 -17.81 9.68
C ALA A 71 19.79 -17.64 10.76
N TYR A 72 18.55 -17.33 10.34
CA TYR A 72 17.39 -17.30 11.25
C TYR A 72 17.16 -18.65 11.92
N ARG A 73 17.20 -19.76 11.15
CA ARG A 73 17.02 -21.13 11.68
C ARG A 73 18.13 -21.55 12.62
N ASP A 74 19.38 -21.28 12.25
CA ASP A 74 20.56 -21.57 13.07
C ASP A 74 20.55 -20.79 14.39
N GLY A 75 19.96 -19.57 14.39
CA GLY A 75 19.74 -18.78 15.60
C GLY A 75 18.53 -19.22 16.45
N GLY A 76 17.95 -20.40 16.17
CA GLY A 76 16.83 -20.96 16.93
C GLY A 76 15.44 -20.52 16.46
N GLY A 77 15.34 -19.84 15.32
CA GLY A 77 14.08 -19.42 14.73
C GLY A 77 13.18 -20.63 14.36
N LYS A 78 11.88 -20.57 14.68
CA LYS A 78 10.95 -21.70 14.53
C LYS A 78 9.93 -21.53 13.41
N LEU A 79 9.76 -20.33 12.86
CA LEU A 79 8.79 -20.06 11.79
C LEU A 79 9.20 -20.80 10.51
N ASP A 80 8.21 -21.22 9.74
CA ASP A 80 8.46 -21.61 8.36
C ASP A 80 8.89 -20.39 7.52
N ARG A 81 9.33 -20.63 6.28
CA ARG A 81 9.87 -19.55 5.44
C ARG A 81 8.82 -18.49 5.11
N GLY A 82 7.59 -18.86 4.88
CA GLY A 82 6.51 -17.92 4.57
C GLY A 82 6.17 -17.03 5.75
N ASP A 83 6.01 -17.60 6.92
CA ASP A 83 5.75 -16.87 8.16
C ASP A 83 6.95 -16.01 8.59
N TRP A 84 8.18 -16.50 8.39
CA TRP A 84 9.37 -15.72 8.63
C TRP A 84 9.46 -14.50 7.69
N ARG A 85 9.17 -14.65 6.40
CA ARG A 85 9.12 -13.53 5.45
C ARG A 85 8.07 -12.50 5.86
N ARG A 86 6.86 -12.95 6.23
CA ARG A 86 5.81 -12.07 6.75
C ARG A 86 6.25 -11.35 8.02
N SER A 87 6.86 -12.05 8.96
CA SER A 87 7.34 -11.44 10.20
C SER A 87 8.40 -10.36 9.96
N ASN A 88 9.22 -10.50 8.93
CA ASN A 88 10.20 -9.47 8.54
C ASN A 88 9.52 -8.21 8.00
N ILE A 89 8.48 -8.36 7.18
CA ILE A 89 7.71 -7.23 6.65
C ILE A 89 6.85 -6.60 7.75
N ASP A 90 6.19 -7.40 8.58
CA ASP A 90 5.44 -6.91 9.74
C ASP A 90 6.30 -6.04 10.66
N GLY A 91 7.52 -6.54 10.97
CA GLY A 91 8.49 -5.79 11.76
C GLY A 91 8.91 -4.50 11.08
N PHE A 92 9.18 -4.51 9.77
CA PHE A 92 9.53 -3.31 9.03
C PHE A 92 8.39 -2.26 9.05
N VAL A 93 7.15 -2.66 8.83
CA VAL A 93 5.99 -1.75 8.82
C VAL A 93 5.76 -1.16 10.21
N LYS A 94 5.83 -1.98 11.25
CA LYS A 94 5.74 -1.52 12.64
C LYS A 94 6.84 -0.53 12.97
N ASP A 95 8.10 -0.90 12.71
CA ASP A 95 9.27 -0.07 13.02
C ASP A 95 9.22 1.27 12.24
N LEU A 96 8.72 1.26 11.00
CA LEU A 96 8.52 2.48 10.20
C LEU A 96 7.51 3.41 10.86
N TYR A 97 6.36 2.88 11.26
CA TYR A 97 5.31 3.64 11.93
C TYR A 97 5.83 4.29 13.21
N GLU A 98 6.48 3.51 14.07
CA GLU A 98 7.04 3.97 15.34
C GLU A 98 8.13 5.02 15.13
N LEU A 99 9.03 4.80 14.16
CA LEU A 99 10.14 5.69 13.85
C LEU A 99 9.67 7.04 13.32
N VAL A 100 8.71 7.06 12.40
CA VAL A 100 8.19 8.31 11.83
C VAL A 100 7.53 9.15 12.92
N HIS A 101 6.68 8.53 13.75
CA HIS A 101 5.97 9.26 14.82
C HIS A 101 6.87 9.65 15.99
N ALA A 102 7.97 8.96 16.23
CA ALA A 102 8.97 9.37 17.22
C ALA A 102 9.70 10.65 16.77
N ASP A 103 9.96 10.82 15.48
CA ASP A 103 10.67 12.00 14.96
C ASP A 103 9.70 13.18 14.68
N LYS A 104 8.58 12.91 14.02
CA LYS A 104 7.55 13.90 13.66
C LYS A 104 6.15 13.28 13.81
N PRO A 105 5.52 13.40 14.97
CA PRO A 105 4.29 12.68 15.29
C PRO A 105 3.08 13.09 14.45
N TRP A 106 3.17 14.20 13.69
CA TRP A 106 2.12 14.67 12.76
C TRP A 106 2.31 14.16 11.33
N VAL A 107 3.43 13.51 11.01
CA VAL A 107 3.70 12.97 9.66
C VAL A 107 2.98 11.64 9.48
N TRP A 108 2.19 11.53 8.45
CA TRP A 108 1.35 10.36 8.19
C TRP A 108 2.18 9.20 7.61
N VAL A 109 1.80 7.99 7.97
CA VAL A 109 2.32 6.76 7.35
C VAL A 109 1.19 6.07 6.60
N GLY A 110 1.32 5.96 5.29
CA GLY A 110 0.35 5.33 4.42
C GLY A 110 0.90 4.17 3.62
N ILE A 111 0.05 3.22 3.28
CA ILE A 111 0.41 2.05 2.48
C ILE A 111 -0.65 1.83 1.41
N SER A 112 -0.19 1.59 0.17
CA SER A 112 -1.03 1.25 -0.99
C SER A 112 -0.81 -0.22 -1.39
N PRO A 113 -1.42 -1.18 -0.68
CA PRO A 113 -1.26 -2.60 -0.97
C PRO A 113 -2.09 -3.03 -2.17
N PHE A 114 -1.83 -4.22 -2.70
CA PHE A 114 -2.74 -4.87 -3.63
C PHE A 114 -4.17 -4.91 -3.04
N GLY A 115 -5.18 -4.59 -3.86
CA GLY A 115 -6.55 -4.35 -3.38
C GLY A 115 -7.27 -5.54 -2.77
N ILE A 116 -6.79 -6.77 -3.02
CA ILE A 116 -7.37 -8.02 -2.53
C ILE A 116 -6.40 -8.65 -1.54
N ALA A 117 -6.86 -8.89 -0.32
CA ALA A 117 -6.04 -9.45 0.75
C ALA A 117 -5.53 -10.86 0.41
N ARG A 118 -6.41 -11.72 -0.09
CA ARG A 118 -6.12 -13.09 -0.55
C ARG A 118 -7.18 -13.53 -1.56
N PRO A 119 -6.86 -14.44 -2.49
CA PRO A 119 -7.88 -15.11 -3.31
C PRO A 119 -8.95 -15.76 -2.42
N GLY A 120 -10.22 -15.53 -2.74
CA GLY A 120 -11.36 -16.03 -1.97
C GLY A 120 -11.69 -15.23 -0.70
N VAL A 121 -11.01 -14.12 -0.43
CA VAL A 121 -11.25 -13.26 0.73
C VAL A 121 -11.47 -11.80 0.28
N PRO A 122 -12.67 -11.23 0.55
CA PRO A 122 -13.88 -11.89 1.07
C PRO A 122 -14.44 -12.96 0.13
N ARG A 123 -15.40 -13.74 0.61
CA ARG A 123 -15.98 -14.87 -0.14
C ARG A 123 -16.50 -14.41 -1.51
N GLY A 124 -16.13 -15.13 -2.56
CA GLY A 124 -16.52 -14.84 -3.96
C GLY A 124 -15.55 -13.94 -4.71
N ILE A 125 -14.55 -13.37 -4.04
CA ILE A 125 -13.53 -12.55 -4.68
C ILE A 125 -12.41 -13.44 -5.24
N GLU A 126 -12.05 -13.19 -6.49
CA GLU A 126 -10.98 -13.90 -7.19
C GLU A 126 -9.77 -13.00 -7.40
N ALA A 127 -8.58 -13.55 -7.28
CA ALA A 127 -7.33 -12.85 -7.58
C ALA A 127 -6.31 -13.78 -8.19
N GLY A 128 -5.54 -13.27 -9.14
CA GLY A 128 -4.37 -13.97 -9.68
C GLY A 128 -3.13 -13.88 -8.78
N LEU A 129 -3.15 -13.00 -7.79
CA LEU A 129 -2.09 -12.80 -6.82
C LEU A 129 -2.65 -13.05 -5.40
N ASP A 130 -1.95 -13.86 -4.63
CA ASP A 130 -2.10 -13.91 -3.17
C ASP A 130 -1.02 -13.02 -2.54
N GLN A 131 -1.35 -11.79 -2.13
CA GLN A 131 -0.35 -10.89 -1.54
C GLN A 131 0.18 -11.42 -0.19
N TYR A 132 -0.63 -12.16 0.56
CA TYR A 132 -0.21 -12.76 1.81
C TYR A 132 0.86 -13.86 1.61
N ALA A 133 0.70 -14.69 0.57
CA ALA A 133 1.62 -15.78 0.26
C ALA A 133 2.72 -15.39 -0.73
N GLY A 134 2.47 -14.45 -1.66
CA GLY A 134 3.40 -14.06 -2.72
C GLY A 134 4.24 -12.83 -2.42
N LEU A 135 3.64 -11.81 -1.81
CA LEU A 135 4.33 -10.60 -1.37
C LEU A 135 4.68 -10.62 0.11
N TYR A 136 4.23 -11.64 0.83
CA TYR A 136 4.39 -11.81 2.28
C TYR A 136 3.89 -10.61 3.08
N ALA A 137 2.77 -10.03 2.64
CA ALA A 137 2.15 -8.85 3.21
C ALA A 137 0.86 -9.22 3.95
N ASP A 138 0.88 -9.16 5.28
CA ASP A 138 -0.30 -9.34 6.13
C ASP A 138 -0.95 -8.00 6.43
N VAL A 139 -1.48 -7.36 5.39
CA VAL A 139 -2.08 -6.02 5.47
C VAL A 139 -3.22 -5.94 6.48
N PRO A 140 -4.14 -6.92 6.58
CA PRO A 140 -5.15 -6.91 7.63
C PRO A 140 -4.57 -6.85 9.04
N LYS A 141 -3.43 -7.50 9.28
CA LYS A 141 -2.73 -7.44 10.56
C LYS A 141 -2.20 -6.04 10.84
N TRP A 142 -1.61 -5.37 9.87
CA TRP A 142 -1.08 -4.01 10.05
C TRP A 142 -2.20 -3.03 10.38
N LEU A 143 -3.33 -3.14 9.68
CA LEU A 143 -4.50 -2.30 9.91
C LEU A 143 -5.10 -2.55 11.31
N ARG A 144 -5.30 -3.83 11.70
CA ARG A 144 -5.80 -4.19 13.04
C ARG A 144 -4.88 -3.75 14.19
N ASN A 145 -3.56 -3.69 13.95
CA ASN A 145 -2.61 -3.20 14.94
C ASN A 145 -2.43 -1.68 14.90
N GLY A 146 -2.93 -1.00 13.85
CA GLY A 146 -2.80 0.44 13.68
C GLY A 146 -1.38 0.88 13.31
N TRP A 147 -0.61 0.05 12.58
CA TRP A 147 0.75 0.37 12.13
C TRP A 147 0.77 1.18 10.83
N LEU A 148 -0.28 1.95 10.60
CA LEU A 148 -0.41 2.92 9.52
C LEU A 148 -1.48 3.94 9.89
N ASP A 149 -1.47 5.11 9.26
CA ASP A 149 -2.46 6.17 9.45
C ASP A 149 -3.54 6.10 8.38
N TYR A 150 -3.19 5.73 7.17
CA TYR A 150 -4.16 5.45 6.13
C TYR A 150 -3.77 4.24 5.29
N LEU A 151 -4.76 3.52 4.84
CA LEU A 151 -4.64 2.44 3.88
C LEU A 151 -5.23 2.89 2.55
N ALA A 152 -4.47 2.70 1.47
CA ALA A 152 -4.91 2.99 0.11
C ALA A 152 -4.98 1.71 -0.74
N PRO A 153 -5.92 0.79 -0.45
CA PRO A 153 -5.99 -0.47 -1.18
C PRO A 153 -6.25 -0.21 -2.67
N GLN A 154 -5.47 -0.84 -3.55
CA GLN A 154 -5.55 -0.66 -5.00
C GLN A 154 -6.80 -1.33 -5.56
N LEU A 155 -7.97 -0.68 -5.43
CA LEU A 155 -9.25 -1.20 -5.94
C LEU A 155 -9.40 -0.85 -7.43
N TYR A 156 -8.58 -1.48 -8.26
CA TYR A 156 -8.40 -1.12 -9.67
C TYR A 156 -9.37 -1.85 -10.61
N TRP A 157 -10.55 -2.18 -10.16
CA TRP A 157 -11.61 -2.88 -10.91
C TRP A 157 -12.93 -2.10 -10.90
N PRO A 158 -13.70 -2.18 -12.00
CA PRO A 158 -15.03 -1.57 -12.06
C PRO A 158 -16.00 -2.12 -10.99
N ILE A 159 -16.97 -1.28 -10.61
CA ILE A 159 -18.01 -1.62 -9.61
C ILE A 159 -18.80 -2.88 -10.00
N ASP A 160 -19.07 -3.08 -11.31
CA ASP A 160 -19.87 -4.20 -11.81
C ASP A 160 -19.09 -5.50 -11.99
N ARG A 161 -17.79 -5.52 -11.67
CA ARG A 161 -16.93 -6.69 -11.82
C ARG A 161 -17.07 -7.65 -10.64
N LYS A 162 -18.03 -8.57 -10.72
CA LYS A 162 -18.41 -9.49 -9.63
C LYS A 162 -17.25 -10.20 -8.94
N GLN A 163 -16.21 -10.65 -9.69
CA GLN A 163 -15.08 -11.37 -9.12
C GLN A 163 -14.10 -10.44 -8.37
N GLN A 164 -14.14 -9.15 -8.62
CA GLN A 164 -13.34 -8.10 -7.95
C GLN A 164 -14.24 -6.90 -7.64
N ASP A 165 -15.43 -7.16 -7.11
CA ASP A 165 -16.43 -6.14 -6.80
C ASP A 165 -15.86 -5.05 -5.88
N PHE A 166 -15.89 -3.81 -6.37
CA PHE A 166 -15.32 -2.65 -5.69
C PHE A 166 -15.96 -2.42 -4.32
N GLU A 167 -17.30 -2.52 -4.24
CA GLU A 167 -18.03 -2.28 -2.99
C GLU A 167 -17.73 -3.36 -1.97
N VAL A 168 -17.73 -4.62 -2.36
CA VAL A 168 -17.40 -5.77 -1.50
C VAL A 168 -15.97 -5.67 -0.97
N LEU A 169 -15.01 -5.25 -1.81
CA LEU A 169 -13.62 -5.07 -1.39
C LEU A 169 -13.47 -3.87 -0.45
N LEU A 170 -14.16 -2.76 -0.72
CA LEU A 170 -14.13 -1.59 0.15
C LEU A 170 -14.72 -1.91 1.53
N ASP A 171 -15.86 -2.59 1.59
CA ASP A 171 -16.48 -3.05 2.83
C ASP A 171 -15.54 -3.97 3.63
N TYR A 172 -14.89 -4.92 2.96
CA TYR A 172 -13.91 -5.79 3.60
C TYR A 172 -12.79 -4.99 4.29
N TRP A 173 -12.23 -3.98 3.65
CA TRP A 173 -11.18 -3.17 4.26
C TRP A 173 -11.69 -2.34 5.44
N HIS A 174 -12.92 -1.83 5.39
CA HIS A 174 -13.55 -1.18 6.53
C HIS A 174 -13.79 -2.15 7.70
N GLU A 175 -14.21 -3.39 7.44
CA GLU A 175 -14.36 -4.44 8.48
C GLU A 175 -13.03 -4.79 9.17
N GLN A 176 -11.91 -4.78 8.44
CA GLN A 176 -10.59 -5.01 9.04
C GLN A 176 -10.09 -3.83 9.89
N ASN A 177 -10.72 -2.66 9.76
CA ASN A 177 -10.26 -1.38 10.29
C ASN A 177 -10.70 -1.12 11.73
N VAL A 178 -10.39 -2.02 12.65
CA VAL A 178 -10.79 -1.91 14.08
C VAL A 178 -10.14 -0.74 14.83
N LYS A 179 -9.13 -0.10 14.25
CA LYS A 179 -8.45 1.08 14.82
C LYS A 179 -8.97 2.41 14.26
N GLY A 180 -9.98 2.38 13.37
CA GLY A 180 -10.55 3.58 12.79
C GLY A 180 -9.57 4.42 11.97
N ARG A 181 -8.61 3.77 11.28
CA ARG A 181 -7.67 4.44 10.38
C ARG A 181 -8.38 4.91 9.11
N ALA A 182 -7.82 5.86 8.38
CA ALA A 182 -8.41 6.27 7.12
C ALA A 182 -8.29 5.17 6.05
N ILE A 183 -9.38 4.88 5.35
CA ILE A 183 -9.41 3.97 4.20
C ILE A 183 -9.68 4.80 2.94
N TRP A 184 -8.64 5.01 2.13
CA TRP A 184 -8.71 5.81 0.92
C TRP A 184 -8.39 4.96 -0.31
N PRO A 185 -9.38 4.29 -0.93
CA PRO A 185 -9.13 3.37 -2.04
C PRO A 185 -8.35 4.05 -3.16
N GLY A 186 -7.37 3.32 -3.71
CA GLY A 186 -6.69 3.68 -4.93
C GLY A 186 -7.58 3.44 -6.13
N LEU A 187 -7.74 4.45 -6.99
CA LEU A 187 -8.55 4.40 -8.21
C LEU A 187 -7.65 4.42 -9.45
N TYR A 188 -7.88 3.51 -10.41
CA TYR A 188 -7.00 3.37 -11.57
C TYR A 188 -7.33 4.38 -12.69
N THR A 189 -7.15 5.65 -12.41
CA THR A 189 -7.41 6.75 -13.34
C THR A 189 -6.59 6.64 -14.62
N SER A 190 -5.38 6.10 -14.57
CA SER A 190 -4.51 5.93 -15.76
C SER A 190 -5.04 4.91 -16.77
N LYS A 191 -6.01 4.05 -16.41
CA LYS A 191 -6.66 3.13 -17.35
C LYS A 191 -7.76 3.76 -18.19
N ILE A 192 -8.17 4.99 -17.90
CA ILE A 192 -9.19 5.68 -18.69
C ILE A 192 -8.60 5.97 -20.07
N ARG A 193 -9.28 5.44 -21.09
CA ARG A 193 -8.96 5.72 -22.49
C ARG A 193 -10.21 6.09 -23.25
N ASP A 194 -10.08 6.97 -24.23
CA ASP A 194 -11.16 7.31 -25.14
C ASP A 194 -11.69 6.06 -25.86
N GLY A 195 -12.97 5.77 -25.68
CA GLY A 195 -13.71 4.81 -26.49
C GLY A 195 -13.46 3.31 -26.25
N GLY A 196 -12.65 2.89 -25.30
CA GLY A 196 -12.38 1.45 -25.16
C GLY A 196 -11.64 1.03 -23.88
N GLY A 197 -11.50 1.93 -22.91
CA GLY A 197 -10.86 1.62 -21.63
C GLY A 197 -11.73 0.74 -20.73
N GLN A 198 -11.10 -0.04 -19.85
CA GLN A 198 -11.79 -0.85 -18.85
C GLN A 198 -12.48 0.01 -17.79
N ILE A 199 -12.05 1.26 -17.61
CA ILE A 199 -12.59 2.21 -16.65
C ILE A 199 -12.99 3.48 -17.39
N ARG A 200 -14.20 3.97 -17.15
CA ARG A 200 -14.75 5.23 -17.71
C ARG A 200 -14.67 6.34 -16.68
N ALA A 201 -14.73 7.60 -17.13
CA ALA A 201 -14.79 8.73 -16.20
C ALA A 201 -16.04 8.69 -15.30
N THR A 202 -17.15 8.18 -15.82
CA THR A 202 -18.39 7.91 -15.05
C THR A 202 -18.15 6.86 -13.96
N GLU A 203 -17.36 5.85 -14.23
CA GLU A 203 -16.99 4.81 -13.26
C GLU A 203 -16.25 5.43 -12.07
N LEU A 204 -15.18 6.21 -12.33
CA LEU A 204 -14.45 6.90 -11.26
C LEU A 204 -15.34 7.82 -10.43
N ARG A 205 -16.28 8.53 -11.08
CA ARG A 205 -17.28 9.34 -10.37
C ARG A 205 -18.10 8.48 -9.39
N ASP A 206 -18.54 7.33 -9.85
CA ASP A 206 -19.43 6.46 -9.08
C ASP A 206 -18.67 5.73 -7.97
N GLU A 207 -17.42 5.31 -8.21
CA GLU A 207 -16.49 4.81 -7.19
C GLU A 207 -16.23 5.85 -6.10
N ILE A 208 -15.97 7.12 -6.47
CA ILE A 208 -15.78 8.22 -5.50
C ILE A 208 -17.05 8.47 -4.68
N ARG A 209 -18.21 8.50 -5.34
CA ARG A 209 -19.49 8.69 -4.65
C ARG A 209 -19.80 7.53 -3.70
N LEU A 210 -19.49 6.30 -4.11
CA LEU A 210 -19.64 5.12 -3.26
C LEU A 210 -18.74 5.20 -2.05
N THR A 211 -17.45 5.51 -2.24
CA THR A 211 -16.47 5.69 -1.16
C THR A 211 -16.95 6.73 -0.14
N ARG A 212 -17.45 7.88 -0.62
CA ARG A 212 -17.97 8.95 0.27
C ARG A 212 -19.22 8.54 1.05
N ARG A 213 -20.06 7.65 0.48
CA ARG A 213 -21.22 7.12 1.20
C ARG A 213 -20.82 6.10 2.28
N LYS A 214 -19.81 5.29 2.00
CA LYS A 214 -19.35 4.23 2.92
C LYS A 214 -18.55 4.80 4.10
N ASP A 215 -17.77 5.83 3.88
CA ASP A 215 -17.04 6.53 4.93
C ASP A 215 -17.43 8.02 4.95
N ALA A 216 -18.40 8.34 5.78
CA ALA A 216 -18.83 9.73 5.97
C ALA A 216 -17.94 10.53 6.93
N VAL A 217 -17.08 9.85 7.71
CA VAL A 217 -16.21 10.49 8.73
C VAL A 217 -14.89 10.96 8.12
N MET A 218 -14.26 10.09 7.33
CA MET A 218 -12.97 10.40 6.68
C MET A 218 -13.00 10.03 5.19
N PRO A 219 -13.94 10.59 4.40
CA PRO A 219 -14.07 10.24 3.01
C PRO A 219 -12.81 10.67 2.25
N GLY A 220 -12.23 9.73 1.50
CA GLY A 220 -11.03 10.01 0.71
C GLY A 220 -10.77 8.94 -0.33
N HIS A 221 -9.94 9.25 -1.31
CA HIS A 221 -9.47 8.32 -2.34
C HIS A 221 -8.17 8.84 -2.94
N ILE A 222 -7.44 7.96 -3.63
CA ILE A 222 -6.16 8.29 -4.24
C ILE A 222 -6.20 7.91 -5.72
N HIS A 223 -5.87 8.86 -6.61
CA HIS A 223 -5.79 8.60 -8.04
C HIS A 223 -4.45 8.02 -8.47
N PHE A 224 -4.44 6.87 -9.10
CA PHE A 224 -3.29 6.37 -9.83
C PHE A 224 -3.51 6.59 -11.34
N SER A 225 -2.98 7.69 -11.92
CA SER A 225 -2.05 8.64 -11.33
C SER A 225 -2.45 10.08 -11.72
N PHE A 226 -1.86 11.06 -11.08
CA PHE A 226 -2.03 12.49 -11.40
C PHE A 226 -1.78 12.82 -12.88
N LYS A 227 -0.88 12.09 -13.55
CA LYS A 227 -0.61 12.26 -14.99
C LYS A 227 -1.87 12.13 -15.84
N ALA A 228 -2.77 11.22 -15.49
CA ALA A 228 -4.03 11.02 -16.22
C ALA A 228 -5.01 12.20 -16.02
N LEU A 229 -5.07 12.76 -14.81
CA LEU A 229 -5.86 13.94 -14.51
C LEU A 229 -5.31 15.18 -15.22
N ARG A 230 -3.99 15.40 -15.14
CA ARG A 230 -3.32 16.53 -15.81
C ARG A 230 -3.46 16.48 -17.31
N GLY A 231 -3.39 15.30 -17.91
CA GLY A 231 -3.58 15.07 -19.35
C GLY A 231 -5.03 15.15 -19.81
N ASP A 232 -5.97 15.25 -18.85
CA ASP A 232 -7.43 15.27 -19.07
C ASP A 232 -7.90 14.19 -20.07
N HIS A 233 -7.33 13.00 -19.97
CA HIS A 233 -7.69 11.88 -20.84
C HIS A 233 -9.18 11.58 -20.73
N ALA A 234 -9.85 11.49 -21.89
CA ALA A 234 -11.31 11.32 -21.97
C ALA A 234 -12.10 12.37 -21.15
N LEU A 235 -11.57 13.59 -20.99
CA LEU A 235 -12.18 14.68 -20.23
C LEU A 235 -12.44 14.32 -18.75
N VAL A 236 -11.70 13.37 -18.20
CA VAL A 236 -11.92 12.87 -16.83
C VAL A 236 -11.76 13.97 -15.79
N GLY A 237 -10.73 14.80 -15.91
CA GLY A 237 -10.49 15.91 -14.99
C GLY A 237 -11.66 16.89 -14.97
N ARG A 238 -12.15 17.30 -16.15
CA ARG A 238 -13.30 18.20 -16.29
C ARG A 238 -14.59 17.60 -15.75
N GLN A 239 -14.82 16.31 -16.01
CA GLN A 239 -16.02 15.64 -15.51
C GLN A 239 -15.99 15.54 -13.97
N LEU A 240 -14.87 15.16 -13.38
CA LEU A 240 -14.71 15.08 -11.93
C LEU A 240 -14.87 16.46 -11.27
N LEU A 241 -14.30 17.53 -11.85
CA LEU A 241 -14.48 18.90 -11.36
C LEU A 241 -15.94 19.31 -11.36
N ARG A 242 -16.68 19.00 -12.42
CA ARG A 242 -18.09 19.37 -12.54
C ARG A 242 -19.03 18.54 -11.63
N GLU A 243 -18.74 17.25 -11.42
CA GLU A 243 -19.70 16.32 -10.84
C GLU A 243 -19.31 15.81 -9.44
N VAL A 244 -18.04 15.96 -9.03
CA VAL A 244 -17.49 15.39 -7.80
C VAL A 244 -16.73 16.42 -6.97
N TYR A 245 -15.87 17.23 -7.59
CA TYR A 245 -15.04 18.23 -6.92
C TYR A 245 -15.63 19.63 -7.07
N THR A 246 -16.89 19.78 -6.72
CA THR A 246 -17.66 21.02 -6.87
C THR A 246 -17.29 22.12 -5.89
N ALA A 247 -16.51 21.79 -4.86
CA ALA A 247 -16.00 22.71 -3.85
C ALA A 247 -14.57 22.32 -3.45
N THR A 248 -13.82 23.29 -2.91
CA THR A 248 -12.50 23.02 -2.33
C THR A 248 -12.64 22.10 -1.13
N ALA A 249 -11.90 21.00 -1.13
CA ALA A 249 -11.84 20.09 0.02
C ALA A 249 -10.88 20.63 1.09
N ALA A 250 -11.24 20.49 2.35
CA ALA A 250 -10.31 20.67 3.44
C ALA A 250 -9.31 19.51 3.48
N VAL A 251 -8.07 19.79 3.92
CA VAL A 251 -7.12 18.73 4.24
C VAL A 251 -7.68 17.91 5.40
N PRO A 252 -7.79 16.59 5.29
CA PRO A 252 -8.34 15.77 6.35
C PRO A 252 -7.48 15.85 7.62
N VAL A 253 -8.15 15.84 8.76
CA VAL A 253 -7.51 15.76 10.07
C VAL A 253 -7.62 14.34 10.58
N LEU A 254 -6.47 13.74 10.91
CA LEU A 254 -6.43 12.41 11.52
C LEU A 254 -6.49 12.56 13.06
N PRO A 255 -7.59 12.20 13.70
CA PRO A 255 -7.83 12.56 15.11
C PRO A 255 -6.88 11.88 16.11
N TRP A 256 -6.18 10.83 15.70
CA TRP A 256 -5.17 10.13 16.52
C TRP A 256 -3.76 10.74 16.41
N LEU A 257 -3.55 11.69 15.51
CA LEU A 257 -2.27 12.39 15.37
C LEU A 257 -2.34 13.80 15.91
N PRO A 258 -1.27 14.28 16.56
CA PRO A 258 -1.20 15.67 16.97
C PRO A 258 -1.17 16.57 15.74
N GLN A 259 -1.80 17.73 15.84
CA GLN A 259 -1.72 18.73 14.79
C GLN A 259 -0.31 19.34 14.75
N ARG A 260 0.15 19.63 13.55
CA ARG A 260 1.39 20.37 13.33
C ARG A 260 1.25 21.75 13.97
N LYS A 261 2.20 22.11 14.85
CA LYS A 261 2.27 23.45 15.43
C LYS A 261 2.85 24.46 14.48
#